data_8f1cd0db3f5e633020abbedff41806ad
#
_entry.id   8f1cd0db3f5e633020abbedff41806ad
#
_cell.length_a   1.000
_cell.length_b   1.000
_cell.length_c   1.000
_cell.angle_alpha   90.00
_cell.angle_beta   90.00
_cell.angle_gamma   90.00
#
_symmetry.space_group_name_H-M   'P 1'
#
loop_
_entity.id
_entity.type
_entity.pdbx_description
1 polymer ?
#
loop_
_entity_poly.entity_id
_entity_poly.type
_entity_poly.pdbx_seq_one_letter_code
_entity_poly.pdbx_strand_id
1 'polypeptide(L)'
;MVWRASPGLTLAMILLRLVRAVLPVSMLWIGKLIIDEVVRLGALQTRPEGVSDWWQSGLADYLGLLIAAELGLALASDLIGRLVGYADSLLQERLVISLSVRLMDHAADLDLASFEDAGFQDRLDRARRQTMGRIPLVGQMMQQLQDGVTVASFGAGLIAYNPWLVILLAVALIPTLIGQLHFNAMLYQMNWRRAPERRERDYLRMIGATSESAKEVKIFGLNRFLRDRYRELAERFYAENRAINRRQLAVMAALTGIGTLFYYGAYLWIIARTLTGALSLGDLTFLSGSFLRLRGLIEGLLTSFSDMAGQALYLDDLYRFFDEVPAIASPADALPVPLPIRHGITFEDVGFRYPGAERWAVRHLSFHLRAGETVALVGENGAGKTTIVKLLSRLYDPAEGRILLDGRDLRDYDLDALRAAIGVIFQDFVRYAMSAADNIATGRIEARADRDRIRAAAARALADQVIAKLPEGYDQMVGKRFARGLDLSGGEWQKLAIARAYMRDAQVLVLDEPTAALDARAEFEVFQRFKDLSQGRTALLISHRFSSVRMADRIAVVEDGHVLDEGTHDELVAREGRYRELFDLQAQGYR
;
A
#
# COMPACT_ATOMS: atom_id res chain seq x y z
N MET A 1 -3.00 11.84 -11.26
CA MET A 1 -1.94 11.53 -10.29
C MET A 1 -0.57 12.06 -10.72
N VAL A 2 0.00 11.62 -11.83
CA VAL A 2 1.36 12.02 -12.29
C VAL A 2 1.55 13.53 -12.35
N TRP A 3 0.63 14.24 -13.00
CA TRP A 3 0.65 15.70 -13.10
C TRP A 3 0.63 16.41 -11.74
N ARG A 4 -0.15 15.87 -10.78
CA ARG A 4 -0.22 16.45 -9.42
C ARG A 4 1.05 16.22 -8.60
N ALA A 5 1.77 15.12 -8.87
CA ALA A 5 3.01 14.82 -8.15
C ALA A 5 4.16 15.76 -8.56
N SER A 6 4.31 16.08 -9.85
CA SER A 6 5.31 17.03 -10.37
C SER A 6 4.97 17.46 -11.80
N PRO A 7 4.30 18.63 -12.00
CA PRO A 7 3.96 19.13 -13.34
C PRO A 7 5.18 19.38 -14.21
N GLY A 8 6.23 19.99 -13.63
CA GLY A 8 7.46 20.34 -14.36
C GLY A 8 8.22 19.12 -14.88
N LEU A 9 8.41 18.08 -14.05
CA LEU A 9 9.08 16.84 -14.48
C LEU A 9 8.26 16.10 -15.53
N THR A 10 6.93 16.08 -15.38
CA THR A 10 6.03 15.44 -16.36
C THR A 10 6.12 16.10 -17.71
N LEU A 11 6.07 17.44 -17.76
CA LEU A 11 6.19 18.20 -19.00
C LEU A 11 7.57 18.02 -19.65
N ALA A 12 8.63 18.14 -18.86
CA ALA A 12 10.00 17.95 -19.34
C ALA A 12 10.19 16.55 -19.95
N MET A 13 9.67 15.53 -19.29
CA MET A 13 9.75 14.14 -19.76
C MET A 13 8.99 13.94 -21.08
N ILE A 14 7.78 14.50 -21.22
CA ILE A 14 7.01 14.42 -22.47
C ILE A 14 7.78 15.08 -23.60
N LEU A 15 8.28 16.30 -23.39
CA LEU A 15 9.03 17.05 -24.42
C LEU A 15 10.31 16.31 -24.84
N LEU A 16 11.11 15.83 -23.88
CA LEU A 16 12.33 15.07 -24.17
C LEU A 16 12.02 13.79 -24.96
N ARG A 17 10.94 13.07 -24.61
CA ARG A 17 10.53 11.85 -25.31
C ARG A 17 10.02 12.13 -26.71
N LEU A 18 9.27 13.22 -26.93
CA LEU A 18 8.81 13.63 -28.26
C LEU A 18 9.99 13.96 -29.18
N VAL A 19 10.97 14.71 -28.68
CA VAL A 19 12.21 14.99 -29.44
C VAL A 19 12.95 13.68 -29.76
N ARG A 20 13.13 12.82 -28.75
CA ARG A 20 13.81 11.53 -28.90
C ARG A 20 13.12 10.59 -29.90
N ALA A 21 11.78 10.69 -30.03
CA ALA A 21 10.99 9.83 -30.90
C ALA A 21 11.30 10.05 -32.40
N VAL A 22 11.74 11.22 -32.80
CA VAL A 22 12.04 11.57 -34.18
C VAL A 22 13.50 11.28 -34.59
N LEU A 23 14.41 11.27 -33.62
CA LEU A 23 15.85 11.09 -33.86
C LEU A 23 16.21 9.83 -34.67
N PRO A 24 15.61 8.63 -34.41
CA PRO A 24 15.99 7.43 -35.14
C PRO A 24 15.69 7.50 -36.64
N VAL A 25 14.58 8.13 -37.02
CA VAL A 25 14.25 8.36 -38.45
C VAL A 25 15.22 9.32 -39.08
N SER A 26 15.55 10.43 -38.39
CA SER A 26 16.51 11.44 -38.86
C SER A 26 17.90 10.84 -39.08
N MET A 27 18.36 9.98 -38.17
CA MET A 27 19.65 9.28 -38.28
C MET A 27 19.67 8.35 -39.51
N LEU A 28 18.64 7.55 -39.72
CA LEU A 28 18.56 6.68 -40.91
C LEU A 28 18.48 7.49 -42.20
N TRP A 29 17.80 8.64 -42.19
CA TRP A 29 17.73 9.53 -43.33
C TRP A 29 19.10 10.14 -43.68
N ILE A 30 19.86 10.63 -42.69
CA ILE A 30 21.23 11.10 -42.92
C ILE A 30 22.14 9.98 -43.37
N GLY A 31 22.03 8.78 -42.77
CA GLY A 31 22.77 7.61 -43.21
C GLY A 31 22.52 7.27 -44.69
N LYS A 32 21.26 7.38 -45.17
CA LYS A 32 20.93 7.30 -46.59
C LYS A 32 21.73 8.32 -47.41
N LEU A 33 21.69 9.62 -47.00
CA LEU A 33 22.39 10.69 -47.73
C LEU A 33 23.90 10.48 -47.77
N ILE A 34 24.50 9.98 -46.70
CA ILE A 34 25.91 9.60 -46.64
C ILE A 34 26.23 8.53 -47.66
N ILE A 35 25.42 7.44 -47.72
CA ILE A 35 25.66 6.36 -48.67
C ILE A 35 25.51 6.83 -50.10
N ASP A 36 24.48 7.61 -50.42
CA ASP A 36 24.27 8.16 -51.76
C ASP A 36 25.41 9.06 -52.18
N GLU A 37 25.94 9.88 -51.26
CA GLU A 37 27.08 10.74 -51.52
C GLU A 37 28.37 9.95 -51.73
N VAL A 38 28.63 8.93 -50.92
CA VAL A 38 29.76 8.00 -51.10
C VAL A 38 29.72 7.32 -52.47
N VAL A 39 28.53 6.86 -52.91
CA VAL A 39 28.34 6.27 -54.25
C VAL A 39 28.61 7.30 -55.33
N ARG A 40 28.10 8.53 -55.18
CA ARG A 40 28.32 9.64 -56.12
C ARG A 40 29.80 9.96 -56.26
N LEU A 41 30.51 10.12 -55.16
CA LEU A 41 31.93 10.39 -55.13
C LEU A 41 32.76 9.23 -55.69
N GLY A 42 32.34 8.01 -55.41
CA GLY A 42 32.94 6.76 -55.94
C GLY A 42 32.80 6.59 -57.48
N ALA A 43 31.82 7.27 -58.08
CA ALA A 43 31.60 7.23 -59.54
C ALA A 43 32.38 8.29 -60.33
N LEU A 44 33.14 9.17 -59.69
CA LEU A 44 33.95 10.17 -60.35
C LEU A 44 35.08 9.55 -61.18
N GLN A 45 35.30 10.03 -62.38
CA GLN A 45 36.34 9.54 -63.30
C GLN A 45 37.76 9.89 -62.83
N THR A 46 37.92 11.05 -62.17
CA THR A 46 39.18 11.51 -61.57
C THR A 46 39.02 11.51 -60.06
N ARG A 47 39.69 10.60 -59.39
CA ARG A 47 39.64 10.48 -57.93
C ARG A 47 40.92 10.98 -57.30
N PRO A 48 40.85 11.81 -56.23
CA PRO A 48 42.02 12.12 -55.43
C PRO A 48 42.65 10.85 -54.82
N GLU A 49 44.00 10.77 -54.79
CA GLU A 49 44.69 9.57 -54.33
C GLU A 49 44.82 9.48 -52.78
N GLY A 50 44.79 10.64 -52.08
CA GLY A 50 44.94 10.72 -50.64
C GLY A 50 43.76 11.34 -49.93
N VAL A 51 43.55 11.01 -48.64
CA VAL A 51 42.48 11.59 -47.81
C VAL A 51 42.63 13.12 -47.70
N SER A 52 43.85 13.63 -47.65
CA SER A 52 44.14 15.07 -47.64
C SER A 52 43.65 15.77 -48.91
N ASP A 53 43.80 15.10 -50.05
CA ASP A 53 43.47 15.68 -51.36
C ASP A 53 41.94 15.76 -51.55
N TRP A 54 41.18 14.84 -50.96
CA TRP A 54 39.72 14.90 -50.91
C TRP A 54 39.22 16.15 -50.16
N TRP A 55 39.85 16.51 -49.05
CA TRP A 55 39.51 17.73 -48.31
C TRP A 55 39.95 19.00 -49.03
N GLN A 56 41.14 19.02 -49.59
CA GLN A 56 41.65 20.18 -50.32
C GLN A 56 40.86 20.49 -51.61
N SER A 57 40.29 19.48 -52.23
CA SER A 57 39.44 19.63 -53.43
C SER A 57 38.04 20.16 -53.14
N GLY A 58 37.61 20.23 -51.85
CA GLY A 58 36.25 20.58 -51.45
C GLY A 58 35.19 19.51 -51.79
N LEU A 59 35.57 18.39 -52.41
CA LEU A 59 34.66 17.34 -52.82
C LEU A 59 34.07 16.56 -51.61
N ALA A 60 34.80 16.53 -50.49
CA ALA A 60 34.41 15.84 -49.30
C ALA A 60 33.64 16.73 -48.28
N ASP A 61 33.49 18.02 -48.53
CA ASP A 61 32.90 18.97 -47.57
C ASP A 61 31.45 18.62 -47.20
N TYR A 62 30.64 18.26 -48.21
CA TYR A 62 29.25 17.84 -47.96
C TYR A 62 29.17 16.52 -47.22
N LEU A 63 30.03 15.54 -47.54
CA LEU A 63 30.14 14.28 -46.81
C LEU A 63 30.56 14.52 -45.35
N GLY A 64 31.55 15.41 -45.13
CA GLY A 64 31.98 15.81 -43.79
C GLY A 64 30.85 16.44 -42.96
N LEU A 65 30.05 17.31 -43.59
CA LEU A 65 28.87 17.90 -42.96
C LEU A 65 27.84 16.85 -42.56
N LEU A 66 27.54 15.89 -43.44
CA LEU A 66 26.60 14.78 -43.13
C LEU A 66 27.07 13.91 -42.00
N ILE A 67 28.37 13.55 -41.98
CA ILE A 67 28.95 12.75 -40.88
C ILE A 67 28.92 13.53 -39.57
N ALA A 68 29.24 14.82 -39.58
CA ALA A 68 29.15 15.67 -38.39
C ALA A 68 27.71 15.80 -37.88
N ALA A 69 26.73 15.91 -38.80
CA ALA A 69 25.31 15.93 -38.44
C ALA A 69 24.84 14.61 -37.83
N GLU A 70 25.26 13.46 -38.41
CA GLU A 70 24.93 12.14 -37.86
C GLU A 70 25.53 11.96 -36.46
N LEU A 71 26.80 12.31 -36.26
CA LEU A 71 27.46 12.28 -34.96
C LEU A 71 26.73 13.18 -33.95
N GLY A 72 26.37 14.41 -34.37
CA GLY A 72 25.61 15.34 -33.52
C GLY A 72 24.26 14.77 -33.09
N LEU A 73 23.51 14.14 -34.01
CA LEU A 73 22.25 13.48 -33.69
C LEU A 73 22.43 12.24 -32.76
N ALA A 74 23.50 11.47 -32.99
CA ALA A 74 23.80 10.31 -32.14
C ALA A 74 24.10 10.76 -30.69
N LEU A 75 24.99 11.77 -30.54
CA LEU A 75 25.30 12.33 -29.22
C LEU A 75 24.07 12.95 -28.55
N ALA A 76 23.24 13.68 -29.32
CA ALA A 76 21.98 14.23 -28.81
C ALA A 76 21.01 13.13 -28.36
N SER A 77 20.90 12.06 -29.15
CA SER A 77 20.04 10.89 -28.79
C SER A 77 20.48 10.24 -27.50
N ASP A 78 21.78 10.04 -27.30
CA ASP A 78 22.32 9.42 -26.09
C ASP A 78 22.13 10.35 -24.88
N LEU A 79 22.42 11.65 -25.04
CA LEU A 79 22.22 12.63 -23.97
C LEU A 79 20.74 12.71 -23.55
N ILE A 80 19.83 12.86 -24.52
CA ILE A 80 18.39 12.92 -24.27
C ILE A 80 17.93 11.60 -23.63
N GLY A 81 18.46 10.45 -24.07
CA GLY A 81 18.18 9.16 -23.44
C GLY A 81 18.53 9.11 -21.95
N ARG A 82 19.69 9.65 -21.58
CA ARG A 82 20.13 9.76 -20.18
C ARG A 82 19.27 10.74 -19.39
N LEU A 83 18.91 11.89 -19.98
CA LEU A 83 18.02 12.88 -19.36
C LEU A 83 16.62 12.32 -19.13
N VAL A 84 16.06 11.57 -20.09
CA VAL A 84 14.77 10.87 -19.94
C VAL A 84 14.85 9.86 -18.79
N GLY A 85 15.89 9.03 -18.74
CA GLY A 85 16.07 8.05 -17.65
C GLY A 85 16.19 8.71 -16.27
N TYR A 86 16.88 9.84 -16.18
CA TYR A 86 17.00 10.62 -14.95
C TYR A 86 15.65 11.22 -14.52
N ALA A 87 14.96 11.90 -15.45
CA ALA A 87 13.63 12.48 -15.18
C ALA A 87 12.60 11.41 -14.78
N ASP A 88 12.65 10.25 -15.43
CA ASP A 88 11.77 9.11 -15.15
C ASP A 88 12.00 8.56 -13.71
N SER A 89 13.26 8.42 -13.31
CA SER A 89 13.61 7.96 -11.96
C SER A 89 13.12 8.94 -10.88
N LEU A 90 13.31 10.24 -11.08
CA LEU A 90 12.83 11.27 -10.14
C LEU A 90 11.30 11.32 -10.06
N LEU A 91 10.62 11.21 -11.20
CA LEU A 91 9.17 11.22 -11.26
C LEU A 91 8.58 10.01 -10.55
N GLN A 92 9.16 8.81 -10.75
CA GLN A 92 8.73 7.59 -10.06
C GLN A 92 8.90 7.70 -8.54
N GLU A 93 10.01 8.26 -8.07
CA GLU A 93 10.25 8.47 -6.64
C GLU A 93 9.21 9.43 -6.04
N ARG A 94 8.95 10.57 -6.71
CA ARG A 94 7.91 11.52 -6.29
C ARG A 94 6.52 10.91 -6.26
N LEU A 95 6.20 10.05 -7.22
CA LEU A 95 4.93 9.33 -7.25
C LEU A 95 4.78 8.36 -6.08
N VAL A 96 5.82 7.59 -5.79
CA VAL A 96 5.83 6.65 -4.64
C VAL A 96 5.61 7.40 -3.33
N ILE A 97 6.33 8.50 -3.12
CA ILE A 97 6.17 9.34 -1.92
C ILE A 97 4.73 9.87 -1.83
N SER A 98 4.24 10.51 -2.89
CA SER A 98 2.89 11.11 -2.91
C SER A 98 1.78 10.08 -2.68
N LEU A 99 1.90 8.90 -3.29
CA LEU A 99 0.92 7.83 -3.12
C LEU A 99 0.99 7.17 -1.75
N SER A 100 2.20 7.02 -1.19
CA SER A 100 2.38 6.45 0.15
C SER A 100 1.78 7.37 1.22
N VAL A 101 2.04 8.68 1.14
CA VAL A 101 1.45 9.67 2.05
C VAL A 101 -0.07 9.66 1.91
N ARG A 102 -0.60 9.76 0.69
CA ARG A 102 -2.05 9.73 0.45
C ARG A 102 -2.71 8.43 0.94
N LEU A 103 -2.02 7.28 0.79
CA LEU A 103 -2.52 6.00 1.30
C LEU A 103 -2.60 6.02 2.83
N MET A 104 -1.59 6.58 3.50
CA MET A 104 -1.57 6.68 4.96
C MET A 104 -2.66 7.64 5.47
N ASP A 105 -2.82 8.80 4.84
CA ASP A 105 -3.85 9.77 5.18
C ASP A 105 -5.24 9.16 5.01
N HIS A 106 -5.52 8.57 3.84
CA HIS A 106 -6.82 7.96 3.58
C HIS A 106 -7.12 6.77 4.50
N ALA A 107 -6.11 5.93 4.79
CA ALA A 107 -6.27 4.83 5.73
C ALA A 107 -6.57 5.31 7.17
N ALA A 108 -6.05 6.49 7.56
CA ALA A 108 -6.33 7.07 8.87
C ALA A 108 -7.78 7.57 9.01
N ASP A 109 -8.40 7.99 7.90
CA ASP A 109 -9.78 8.48 7.87
C ASP A 109 -10.83 7.35 7.87
N LEU A 110 -10.44 6.12 7.47
CA LEU A 110 -11.38 5.01 7.34
C LEU A 110 -11.79 4.39 8.69
N ASP A 111 -12.99 3.83 8.72
CA ASP A 111 -13.57 3.20 9.90
C ASP A 111 -12.86 1.92 10.30
N LEU A 112 -12.89 1.59 11.60
CA LEU A 112 -12.37 0.31 12.11
C LEU A 112 -13.05 -0.90 11.46
N ALA A 113 -14.34 -0.78 11.12
CA ALA A 113 -15.10 -1.81 10.42
C ALA A 113 -14.46 -2.24 9.11
N SER A 114 -13.90 -1.29 8.35
CA SER A 114 -13.19 -1.58 7.10
C SER A 114 -11.95 -2.45 7.35
N PHE A 115 -11.19 -2.17 8.42
CA PHE A 115 -10.00 -2.95 8.77
C PHE A 115 -10.31 -4.35 9.31
N GLU A 116 -11.53 -4.59 9.82
CA GLU A 116 -11.99 -5.90 10.25
C GLU A 116 -12.60 -6.73 9.09
N ASP A 117 -12.85 -6.12 7.92
CA ASP A 117 -13.33 -6.80 6.70
C ASP A 117 -12.19 -7.45 5.91
N ALA A 118 -12.29 -8.75 5.67
CA ALA A 118 -11.26 -9.50 4.94
C ALA A 118 -11.09 -9.04 3.48
N GLY A 119 -12.17 -8.62 2.83
CA GLY A 119 -12.12 -8.12 1.46
C GLY A 119 -11.42 -6.78 1.36
N PHE A 120 -11.63 -5.92 2.36
CA PHE A 120 -10.92 -4.65 2.47
C PHE A 120 -9.43 -4.86 2.79
N GLN A 121 -9.08 -5.75 3.71
CA GLN A 121 -7.68 -6.08 4.00
C GLN A 121 -6.93 -6.56 2.75
N ASP A 122 -7.57 -7.39 1.93
CA ASP A 122 -7.02 -7.81 0.64
C ASP A 122 -6.78 -6.61 -0.31
N ARG A 123 -7.71 -5.64 -0.38
CA ARG A 123 -7.57 -4.41 -1.18
C ARG A 123 -6.44 -3.53 -0.65
N LEU A 124 -6.39 -3.31 0.66
CA LEU A 124 -5.35 -2.53 1.32
C LEU A 124 -3.95 -3.14 1.10
N ASP A 125 -3.81 -4.46 1.21
CA ASP A 125 -2.55 -5.15 0.98
C ASP A 125 -2.09 -5.05 -0.49
N ARG A 126 -3.02 -5.08 -1.45
CA ARG A 126 -2.71 -4.82 -2.86
C ARG A 126 -2.31 -3.37 -3.09
N ALA A 127 -3.05 -2.41 -2.51
CA ALA A 127 -2.72 -0.99 -2.58
C ALA A 127 -1.33 -0.70 -1.98
N ARG A 128 -1.02 -1.27 -0.81
CA ARG A 128 0.32 -1.16 -0.18
C ARG A 128 1.44 -1.70 -1.07
N ARG A 129 1.25 -2.87 -1.69
CA ARG A 129 2.26 -3.43 -2.60
C ARG A 129 2.52 -2.54 -3.81
N GLN A 130 1.49 -1.86 -4.33
CA GLN A 130 1.63 -0.92 -5.45
C GLN A 130 2.38 0.36 -5.05
N THR A 131 2.27 0.80 -3.81
CA THR A 131 2.95 2.02 -3.33
C THR A 131 4.37 1.76 -2.82
N MET A 132 4.77 0.51 -2.54
CA MET A 132 6.09 0.15 -2.01
C MET A 132 7.20 0.03 -3.07
N GLY A 133 6.88 0.07 -4.36
CA GLY A 133 7.82 -0.13 -5.45
C GLY A 133 7.71 0.94 -6.53
N ARG A 134 8.60 0.85 -7.53
CA ARG A 134 8.46 1.66 -8.74
C ARG A 134 7.12 1.33 -9.40
N ILE A 135 6.41 2.33 -9.87
CA ILE A 135 5.16 2.16 -10.61
C ILE A 135 5.51 2.02 -12.10
N PRO A 136 5.69 0.78 -12.61
CA PRO A 136 6.20 0.57 -13.97
C PRO A 136 5.25 1.12 -15.01
N LEU A 137 3.94 1.14 -14.72
CA LEU A 137 2.90 1.52 -15.65
C LEU A 137 3.10 2.93 -16.20
N VAL A 138 3.46 3.90 -15.37
CA VAL A 138 3.66 5.29 -15.82
C VAL A 138 4.82 5.39 -16.80
N GLY A 139 5.96 4.75 -16.48
CA GLY A 139 7.11 4.70 -17.37
C GLY A 139 6.78 3.99 -18.70
N GLN A 140 6.03 2.89 -18.65
CA GLN A 140 5.57 2.16 -19.83
C GLN A 140 4.62 2.99 -20.68
N MET A 141 3.64 3.69 -20.09
CA MET A 141 2.74 4.59 -20.84
C MET A 141 3.51 5.69 -21.58
N MET A 142 4.48 6.30 -20.90
CA MET A 142 5.32 7.34 -21.51
C MET A 142 6.24 6.77 -22.60
N GLN A 143 6.74 5.56 -22.42
CA GLN A 143 7.50 4.85 -23.44
C GLN A 143 6.64 4.54 -24.67
N GLN A 144 5.41 4.04 -24.47
CA GLN A 144 4.48 3.78 -25.57
C GLN A 144 4.11 5.05 -26.36
N LEU A 145 3.93 6.17 -25.67
CA LEU A 145 3.71 7.45 -26.35
C LEU A 145 4.88 7.78 -27.28
N GLN A 146 6.13 7.65 -26.77
CA GLN A 146 7.34 7.84 -27.57
C GLN A 146 7.40 6.88 -28.75
N ASP A 147 7.18 5.58 -28.51
CA ASP A 147 7.25 4.53 -29.54
C ASP A 147 6.15 4.72 -30.59
N GLY A 148 4.95 5.17 -30.19
CA GLY A 148 3.86 5.53 -31.10
C GLY A 148 4.23 6.68 -32.05
N VAL A 149 4.85 7.74 -31.53
CA VAL A 149 5.36 8.85 -32.36
C VAL A 149 6.49 8.38 -33.28
N THR A 150 7.37 7.51 -32.80
CA THR A 150 8.44 6.92 -33.62
C THR A 150 7.86 6.05 -34.74
N VAL A 151 6.84 5.23 -34.45
CA VAL A 151 6.11 4.42 -35.44
C VAL A 151 5.48 5.32 -36.52
N ALA A 152 4.80 6.40 -36.10
CA ALA A 152 4.21 7.37 -37.03
C ALA A 152 5.28 8.03 -37.92
N SER A 153 6.43 8.39 -37.36
CA SER A 153 7.55 8.99 -38.09
C SER A 153 8.14 8.04 -39.14
N PHE A 154 8.42 6.79 -38.79
CA PHE A 154 8.88 5.79 -39.74
C PHE A 154 7.82 5.43 -40.79
N GLY A 155 6.54 5.31 -40.35
CA GLY A 155 5.42 5.09 -41.24
C GLY A 155 5.28 6.17 -42.31
N ALA A 156 5.37 7.44 -41.92
CA ALA A 156 5.36 8.57 -42.85
C ALA A 156 6.53 8.51 -43.86
N GLY A 157 7.74 8.17 -43.36
CA GLY A 157 8.90 7.95 -44.23
C GLY A 157 8.66 6.85 -45.27
N LEU A 158 8.11 5.69 -44.87
CA LEU A 158 7.81 4.59 -45.80
C LEU A 158 6.68 4.93 -46.79
N ILE A 159 5.63 5.63 -46.32
CA ILE A 159 4.51 6.07 -47.19
C ILE A 159 4.99 7.01 -48.28
N ALA A 160 5.93 7.93 -47.96
CA ALA A 160 6.48 8.86 -48.92
C ALA A 160 7.19 8.15 -50.12
N TYR A 161 7.77 6.96 -49.87
CA TYR A 161 8.38 6.15 -50.94
C TYR A 161 7.39 5.23 -51.59
N ASN A 162 6.66 4.43 -50.80
CA ASN A 162 5.65 3.48 -51.31
C ASN A 162 4.67 3.06 -50.22
N PRO A 163 3.39 3.50 -50.28
CA PRO A 163 2.36 3.13 -49.33
C PRO A 163 2.14 1.63 -49.18
N TRP A 164 2.42 0.86 -50.24
CA TRP A 164 2.25 -0.61 -50.27
C TRP A 164 3.14 -1.32 -49.22
N LEU A 165 4.31 -0.78 -48.93
CA LEU A 165 5.20 -1.33 -47.89
C LEU A 165 4.58 -1.31 -46.50
N VAL A 166 3.82 -0.26 -46.18
CA VAL A 166 3.12 -0.15 -44.88
C VAL A 166 1.95 -1.13 -44.81
N ILE A 167 1.21 -1.31 -45.90
CA ILE A 167 0.12 -2.30 -45.98
C ILE A 167 0.68 -3.72 -45.79
N LEU A 168 1.78 -4.05 -46.46
CA LEU A 168 2.44 -5.35 -46.34
C LEU A 168 2.89 -5.62 -44.91
N LEU A 169 3.45 -4.60 -44.22
CA LEU A 169 3.84 -4.68 -42.82
C LEU A 169 2.63 -4.92 -41.91
N ALA A 170 1.53 -4.19 -42.13
CA ALA A 170 0.31 -4.36 -41.34
C ALA A 170 -0.25 -5.79 -41.48
N VAL A 171 -0.31 -6.32 -42.70
CA VAL A 171 -0.75 -7.69 -42.96
C VAL A 171 0.16 -8.73 -42.29
N ALA A 172 1.49 -8.48 -42.28
CA ALA A 172 2.46 -9.37 -41.64
C ALA A 172 2.32 -9.40 -40.10
N LEU A 173 1.88 -8.29 -39.48
CA LEU A 173 1.80 -8.15 -38.01
C LEU A 173 0.46 -8.55 -37.41
N ILE A 174 -0.66 -8.48 -38.18
CA ILE A 174 -2.01 -8.83 -37.71
C ILE A 174 -2.07 -10.22 -37.07
N PRO A 175 -1.53 -11.31 -37.68
CA PRO A 175 -1.58 -12.64 -37.08
C PRO A 175 -0.86 -12.70 -35.73
N THR A 176 0.28 -12.05 -35.62
CA THR A 176 1.07 -11.97 -34.35
C THR A 176 0.30 -11.22 -33.25
N LEU A 177 -0.38 -10.11 -33.61
CA LEU A 177 -1.26 -9.37 -32.72
C LEU A 177 -2.40 -10.25 -32.19
N ILE A 178 -3.12 -10.93 -33.07
CA ILE A 178 -4.24 -11.80 -32.68
C ILE A 178 -3.74 -12.92 -31.75
N GLY A 179 -2.60 -13.54 -32.11
CA GLY A 179 -1.96 -14.55 -31.26
C GLY A 179 -1.62 -14.04 -29.86
N GLN A 180 -1.00 -12.86 -29.77
CA GLN A 180 -0.62 -12.25 -28.50
C GLN A 180 -1.86 -11.94 -27.63
N LEU A 181 -2.89 -11.33 -28.21
CA LEU A 181 -4.14 -11.02 -27.50
C LEU A 181 -4.83 -12.29 -26.98
N HIS A 182 -4.84 -13.36 -27.78
CA HIS A 182 -5.42 -14.64 -27.39
C HIS A 182 -4.71 -15.27 -26.18
N PHE A 183 -3.37 -15.36 -26.22
CA PHE A 183 -2.60 -15.94 -25.11
C PHE A 183 -2.67 -15.10 -23.85
N ASN A 184 -2.71 -13.78 -23.99
CA ASN A 184 -2.86 -12.89 -22.85
C ASN A 184 -4.23 -13.04 -22.17
N ALA A 185 -5.31 -13.14 -22.95
CA ALA A 185 -6.65 -13.42 -22.41
C ALA A 185 -6.68 -14.77 -21.68
N MET A 186 -6.02 -15.80 -22.23
CA MET A 186 -5.91 -17.12 -21.59
C MET A 186 -5.14 -17.07 -20.27
N LEU A 187 -4.00 -16.40 -20.22
CA LEU A 187 -3.20 -16.21 -19.01
C LEU A 187 -3.97 -15.43 -17.95
N TYR A 188 -4.70 -14.40 -18.37
CA TYR A 188 -5.55 -13.62 -17.47
C TYR A 188 -6.65 -14.48 -16.83
N GLN A 189 -7.42 -15.23 -17.62
CA GLN A 189 -8.46 -16.11 -17.10
C GLN A 189 -7.90 -17.16 -16.13
N MET A 190 -6.74 -17.73 -16.46
CA MET A 190 -6.07 -18.69 -15.59
C MET A 190 -5.67 -18.07 -14.27
N ASN A 191 -5.07 -16.87 -14.29
CA ASN A 191 -4.67 -16.14 -13.10
C ASN A 191 -5.86 -15.78 -12.21
N TRP A 192 -7.00 -15.43 -12.81
CA TRP A 192 -8.24 -15.16 -12.09
C TRP A 192 -8.78 -16.39 -11.38
N ARG A 193 -8.86 -17.53 -12.08
CA ARG A 193 -9.35 -18.79 -11.48
C ARG A 193 -8.51 -19.27 -10.31
N ARG A 194 -7.21 -18.99 -10.31
CA ARG A 194 -6.26 -19.40 -9.28
C ARG A 194 -6.15 -18.43 -8.09
N ALA A 195 -6.93 -17.38 -8.06
CA ALA A 195 -6.82 -16.38 -7.01
C ALA A 195 -6.94 -16.97 -5.59
N PRO A 196 -7.85 -17.91 -5.28
CA PRO A 196 -7.93 -18.53 -3.96
C PRO A 196 -6.68 -19.37 -3.61
N GLU A 197 -6.22 -20.23 -4.52
CA GLU A 197 -5.05 -21.10 -4.30
C GLU A 197 -3.75 -20.27 -4.21
N ARG A 198 -3.67 -19.15 -4.91
CA ARG A 198 -2.54 -18.20 -4.80
C ARG A 198 -2.51 -17.57 -3.40
N ARG A 199 -3.67 -17.21 -2.84
CA ARG A 199 -3.77 -16.72 -1.45
C ARG A 199 -3.31 -17.77 -0.45
N GLU A 200 -3.76 -19.03 -0.59
CA GLU A 200 -3.29 -20.14 0.24
C GLU A 200 -1.76 -20.28 0.18
N ARG A 201 -1.20 -20.29 -1.01
CA ARG A 201 0.25 -20.38 -1.22
C ARG A 201 1.03 -19.23 -0.55
N ASP A 202 0.55 -17.98 -0.71
CA ASP A 202 1.20 -16.80 -0.13
C ASP A 202 1.07 -16.78 1.40
N TYR A 203 -0.05 -17.26 1.94
CA TYR A 203 -0.28 -17.47 3.38
C TYR A 203 0.66 -18.54 3.97
N LEU A 204 0.82 -19.68 3.32
CA LEU A 204 1.76 -20.72 3.73
C LEU A 204 3.20 -20.19 3.81
N ARG A 205 3.61 -19.39 2.81
CA ARG A 205 4.92 -18.74 2.80
C ARG A 205 5.06 -17.73 3.93
N MET A 206 4.04 -16.94 4.21
CA MET A 206 4.03 -15.97 5.30
C MET A 206 4.21 -16.69 6.64
N ILE A 207 3.38 -17.69 6.96
CA ILE A 207 3.48 -18.45 8.22
C ILE A 207 4.83 -19.15 8.34
N GLY A 208 5.33 -19.75 7.25
CA GLY A 208 6.60 -20.48 7.27
C GLY A 208 7.84 -19.60 7.49
N ALA A 209 7.71 -18.25 7.35
CA ALA A 209 8.87 -17.35 7.30
C ALA A 209 8.70 -16.06 8.12
N THR A 210 7.72 -15.97 9.05
CA THR A 210 7.56 -14.81 9.94
C THR A 210 7.97 -15.11 11.38
N SER A 211 8.35 -14.05 12.10
CA SER A 211 8.75 -14.15 13.52
C SER A 211 7.58 -14.51 14.43
N GLU A 212 6.37 -14.07 14.08
CA GLU A 212 5.15 -14.29 14.85
C GLU A 212 4.82 -15.77 14.98
N SER A 213 4.92 -16.53 13.90
CA SER A 213 4.62 -17.96 13.83
C SER A 213 5.80 -18.88 14.16
N ALA A 214 7.03 -18.34 14.18
CA ALA A 214 8.25 -19.14 14.28
C ALA A 214 8.30 -20.07 15.48
N LYS A 215 7.74 -19.69 16.64
CA LYS A 215 7.70 -20.52 17.86
C LYS A 215 6.86 -21.77 17.64
N GLU A 216 5.65 -21.60 17.13
CA GLU A 216 4.71 -22.73 16.91
C GLU A 216 5.17 -23.61 15.75
N VAL A 217 5.64 -23.00 14.65
CA VAL A 217 6.22 -23.74 13.51
C VAL A 217 7.35 -24.67 13.97
N LYS A 218 8.19 -24.20 14.92
CA LYS A 218 9.30 -25.02 15.46
C LYS A 218 8.80 -26.08 16.44
N ILE A 219 7.95 -25.71 17.41
CA ILE A 219 7.54 -26.63 18.47
C ILE A 219 6.64 -27.75 17.95
N PHE A 220 5.76 -27.44 16.99
CA PHE A 220 4.86 -28.41 16.36
C PHE A 220 5.45 -29.08 15.12
N GLY A 221 6.69 -28.73 14.74
CA GLY A 221 7.36 -29.33 13.58
C GLY A 221 6.69 -29.08 12.24
N LEU A 222 5.95 -27.95 12.10
CA LEU A 222 5.10 -27.67 10.95
C LEU A 222 5.88 -27.39 9.65
N ASN A 223 7.20 -27.21 9.73
CA ASN A 223 8.02 -26.83 8.57
C ASN A 223 7.85 -27.76 7.37
N ARG A 224 7.82 -29.09 7.58
CA ARG A 224 7.63 -30.06 6.48
C ARG A 224 6.27 -29.91 5.84
N PHE A 225 5.20 -29.83 6.65
CA PHE A 225 3.84 -29.68 6.17
C PHE A 225 3.67 -28.39 5.32
N LEU A 226 4.09 -27.24 5.87
CA LEU A 226 3.98 -25.95 5.18
C LEU A 226 4.77 -25.93 3.87
N ARG A 227 6.01 -26.44 3.91
CA ARG A 227 6.88 -26.54 2.73
C ARG A 227 6.30 -27.45 1.66
N ASP A 228 5.83 -28.64 2.04
CA ASP A 228 5.37 -29.64 1.10
C ASP A 228 4.04 -29.20 0.46
N ARG A 229 3.13 -28.60 1.24
CA ARG A 229 1.90 -28.00 0.73
C ARG A 229 2.16 -26.80 -0.21
N TYR A 230 3.11 -25.93 0.16
CA TYR A 230 3.56 -24.83 -0.72
C TYR A 230 4.12 -25.38 -2.05
N ARG A 231 4.97 -26.41 -1.96
CA ARG A 231 5.57 -27.04 -3.14
C ARG A 231 4.52 -27.66 -4.04
N GLU A 232 3.57 -28.39 -3.49
CA GLU A 232 2.46 -28.97 -4.26
C GLU A 232 1.72 -27.93 -5.10
N LEU A 233 1.30 -26.82 -4.47
CA LEU A 233 0.62 -25.72 -5.16
C LEU A 233 1.53 -25.05 -6.20
N ALA A 234 2.78 -24.79 -5.85
CA ALA A 234 3.76 -24.15 -6.73
C ALA A 234 4.09 -24.99 -7.97
N GLU A 235 4.30 -26.31 -7.80
CA GLU A 235 4.59 -27.25 -8.88
C GLU A 235 3.38 -27.41 -9.83
N ARG A 236 2.16 -27.44 -9.29
CA ARG A 236 0.95 -27.44 -10.12
C ARG A 236 0.87 -26.18 -10.98
N PHE A 237 1.08 -24.99 -10.38
CA PHE A 237 1.10 -23.74 -11.14
C PHE A 237 2.22 -23.72 -12.18
N TYR A 238 3.40 -24.23 -11.84
CA TYR A 238 4.51 -24.34 -12.79
C TYR A 238 4.16 -25.26 -13.98
N ALA A 239 3.58 -26.42 -13.72
CA ALA A 239 3.22 -27.38 -14.76
C ALA A 239 2.18 -26.80 -15.74
N GLU A 240 1.15 -26.13 -15.22
CA GLU A 240 0.12 -25.48 -16.03
C GLU A 240 0.69 -24.29 -16.82
N ASN A 241 1.50 -23.43 -16.17
CA ASN A 241 2.17 -22.33 -16.86
C ASN A 241 3.10 -22.83 -17.96
N ARG A 242 3.87 -23.90 -17.68
CA ARG A 242 4.74 -24.53 -18.66
C ARG A 242 3.98 -25.04 -19.89
N ALA A 243 2.79 -25.62 -19.70
CA ALA A 243 1.96 -26.11 -20.79
C ALA A 243 1.49 -24.96 -21.71
N ILE A 244 1.00 -23.88 -21.10
CA ILE A 244 0.53 -22.70 -21.85
C ILE A 244 1.71 -22.01 -22.55
N ASN A 245 2.82 -21.76 -21.83
CA ASN A 245 3.99 -21.08 -22.38
C ASN A 245 4.61 -21.87 -23.54
N ARG A 246 4.63 -23.22 -23.45
CA ARG A 246 5.09 -24.07 -24.55
C ARG A 246 4.21 -23.93 -25.80
N ARG A 247 2.87 -23.90 -25.60
CA ARG A 247 1.93 -23.70 -26.70
C ARG A 247 2.06 -22.30 -27.30
N GLN A 248 2.17 -21.30 -26.44
CA GLN A 248 2.42 -19.91 -26.85
C GLN A 248 3.71 -19.81 -27.66
N LEU A 249 4.82 -20.38 -27.17
CA LEU A 249 6.11 -20.39 -27.89
C LEU A 249 5.97 -20.99 -29.30
N ALA A 250 5.32 -22.15 -29.45
CA ALA A 250 5.19 -22.80 -30.76
C ALA A 250 4.34 -21.96 -31.73
N VAL A 251 3.19 -21.46 -31.28
CA VAL A 251 2.30 -20.64 -32.11
C VAL A 251 2.96 -19.30 -32.46
N MET A 252 3.53 -18.61 -31.48
CA MET A 252 4.17 -17.31 -31.72
C MET A 252 5.41 -17.44 -32.59
N ALA A 253 6.21 -18.51 -32.46
CA ALA A 253 7.34 -18.78 -33.36
C ALA A 253 6.88 -18.97 -34.82
N ALA A 254 5.79 -19.68 -35.03
CA ALA A 254 5.22 -19.85 -36.38
C ALA A 254 4.73 -18.52 -36.97
N LEU A 255 3.98 -17.73 -36.16
CA LEU A 255 3.46 -16.42 -36.60
C LEU A 255 4.58 -15.40 -36.85
N THR A 256 5.61 -15.37 -36.02
CA THR A 256 6.80 -14.55 -36.23
C THR A 256 7.57 -15.01 -37.48
N GLY A 257 7.63 -16.32 -37.72
CA GLY A 257 8.21 -16.87 -38.95
C GLY A 257 7.51 -16.35 -40.20
N ILE A 258 6.19 -16.34 -40.21
CA ILE A 258 5.39 -15.75 -41.31
C ILE A 258 5.74 -14.27 -41.48
N GLY A 259 5.73 -13.48 -40.41
CA GLY A 259 6.14 -12.07 -40.45
C GLY A 259 7.55 -11.87 -41.00
N THR A 260 8.47 -12.79 -40.70
CA THR A 260 9.84 -12.76 -41.23
C THR A 260 9.86 -13.02 -42.76
N LEU A 261 9.06 -13.96 -43.26
CA LEU A 261 8.92 -14.20 -44.70
C LEU A 261 8.39 -12.95 -45.45
N PHE A 262 7.39 -12.25 -44.89
CA PHE A 262 6.92 -10.98 -45.42
C PHE A 262 8.01 -9.91 -45.45
N TYR A 263 8.82 -9.81 -44.37
CA TYR A 263 9.95 -8.90 -44.34
C TYR A 263 10.94 -9.17 -45.47
N TYR A 264 11.36 -10.42 -45.64
CA TYR A 264 12.30 -10.78 -46.71
C TYR A 264 11.69 -10.60 -48.10
N GLY A 265 10.37 -10.83 -48.27
CA GLY A 265 9.67 -10.50 -49.49
C GLY A 265 9.74 -9.00 -49.85
N ALA A 266 9.48 -8.12 -48.86
CA ALA A 266 9.64 -6.69 -49.04
C ALA A 266 11.10 -6.31 -49.34
N TYR A 267 12.05 -6.90 -48.65
CA TYR A 267 13.48 -6.67 -48.83
C TYR A 267 13.93 -7.04 -50.24
N LEU A 268 13.55 -8.21 -50.73
CA LEU A 268 13.80 -8.64 -52.14
C LEU A 268 13.18 -7.69 -53.15
N TRP A 269 11.99 -7.19 -52.90
CA TRP A 269 11.35 -6.20 -53.78
C TRP A 269 12.14 -4.90 -53.80
N ILE A 270 12.62 -4.39 -52.65
CA ILE A 270 13.45 -3.17 -52.56
C ILE A 270 14.77 -3.39 -53.34
N ILE A 271 15.45 -4.53 -53.16
CA ILE A 271 16.66 -4.90 -53.89
C ILE A 271 16.41 -4.88 -55.40
N ALA A 272 15.34 -5.55 -55.87
CA ALA A 272 15.02 -5.60 -57.32
C ALA A 272 14.81 -4.16 -57.88
N ARG A 273 14.14 -3.30 -57.16
CA ARG A 273 13.95 -1.88 -57.58
C ARG A 273 15.26 -1.08 -57.58
N THR A 274 16.19 -1.37 -56.65
CA THR A 274 17.51 -0.77 -56.60
C THR A 274 18.36 -1.25 -57.78
N LEU A 275 18.33 -2.53 -58.12
CA LEU A 275 19.06 -3.09 -59.29
C LEU A 275 18.52 -2.54 -60.64
N THR A 276 17.23 -2.20 -60.71
CA THR A 276 16.65 -1.56 -61.93
C THR A 276 16.89 -0.07 -61.97
N GLY A 277 17.61 0.51 -61.01
CA GLY A 277 17.93 1.95 -60.96
C GLY A 277 16.76 2.83 -60.54
N ALA A 278 15.64 2.25 -60.09
CA ALA A 278 14.47 3.00 -59.60
C ALA A 278 14.64 3.53 -58.17
N LEU A 279 15.57 2.96 -57.41
CA LEU A 279 15.96 3.37 -56.05
C LEU A 279 17.47 3.48 -55.97
N SER A 280 17.98 4.40 -55.09
CA SER A 280 19.39 4.48 -54.79
C SER A 280 19.86 3.41 -53.80
N LEU A 281 21.16 3.25 -53.63
CA LEU A 281 21.73 2.37 -52.59
C LEU A 281 21.42 2.89 -51.17
N GLY A 282 21.36 4.22 -51.01
CA GLY A 282 20.91 4.86 -49.78
C GLY A 282 19.42 4.60 -49.50
N ASP A 283 18.54 4.56 -50.56
CA ASP A 283 17.14 4.20 -50.39
C ASP A 283 16.99 2.75 -49.91
N LEU A 284 17.78 1.82 -50.46
CA LEU A 284 17.78 0.43 -49.99
C LEU A 284 18.04 0.34 -48.49
N THR A 285 19.05 1.03 -48.01
CA THR A 285 19.40 1.00 -46.58
C THR A 285 18.37 1.68 -45.70
N PHE A 286 17.86 2.84 -46.11
CA PHE A 286 16.82 3.59 -45.41
C PHE A 286 15.50 2.76 -45.33
N LEU A 287 15.02 2.22 -46.43
CA LEU A 287 13.76 1.47 -46.47
C LEU A 287 13.84 0.15 -45.70
N SER A 288 14.92 -0.63 -45.92
CA SER A 288 15.10 -1.90 -45.19
C SER A 288 15.28 -1.68 -43.69
N GLY A 289 16.08 -0.69 -43.29
CA GLY A 289 16.28 -0.32 -41.89
C GLY A 289 15.01 0.21 -41.24
N SER A 290 14.26 1.07 -41.94
CA SER A 290 12.98 1.62 -41.47
C SER A 290 11.93 0.51 -41.31
N PHE A 291 11.83 -0.41 -42.26
CA PHE A 291 10.88 -1.52 -42.19
C PHE A 291 11.18 -2.46 -41.00
N LEU A 292 12.45 -2.83 -40.82
CA LEU A 292 12.86 -3.68 -39.69
C LEU A 292 12.63 -2.98 -38.33
N ARG A 293 12.96 -1.69 -38.23
CA ARG A 293 12.76 -0.90 -37.01
C ARG A 293 11.28 -0.74 -36.70
N LEU A 294 10.48 -0.40 -37.70
CA LEU A 294 9.03 -0.24 -37.55
C LEU A 294 8.34 -1.53 -37.10
N ARG A 295 8.73 -2.68 -37.69
CA ARG A 295 8.27 -4.00 -37.25
C ARG A 295 8.56 -4.21 -35.75
N GLY A 296 9.80 -4.03 -35.33
CA GLY A 296 10.19 -4.22 -33.93
C GLY A 296 9.47 -3.29 -32.95
N LEU A 297 9.25 -2.01 -33.35
CA LEU A 297 8.50 -1.07 -32.54
C LEU A 297 7.02 -1.45 -32.39
N ILE A 298 6.36 -1.88 -33.46
CA ILE A 298 4.95 -2.30 -33.39
C ILE A 298 4.82 -3.59 -32.56
N GLU A 299 5.70 -4.58 -32.74
CA GLU A 299 5.73 -5.78 -31.90
C GLU A 299 5.93 -5.42 -30.42
N GLY A 300 6.83 -4.48 -30.11
CA GLY A 300 7.08 -3.94 -28.77
C GLY A 300 5.86 -3.22 -28.18
N LEU A 301 5.21 -2.34 -28.96
CA LEU A 301 3.97 -1.66 -28.54
C LEU A 301 2.87 -2.65 -28.16
N LEU A 302 2.67 -3.70 -28.96
CA LEU A 302 1.64 -4.72 -28.72
C LEU A 302 1.92 -5.52 -27.44
N THR A 303 3.18 -5.91 -27.23
CA THR A 303 3.60 -6.62 -26.01
C THR A 303 3.42 -5.74 -24.78
N SER A 304 3.91 -4.51 -24.82
CA SER A 304 3.79 -3.56 -23.73
C SER A 304 2.34 -3.17 -23.40
N PHE A 305 1.48 -3.05 -24.42
CA PHE A 305 0.05 -2.79 -24.21
C PHE A 305 -0.61 -3.91 -23.40
N SER A 306 -0.23 -5.14 -23.66
CA SER A 306 -0.72 -6.30 -22.94
C SER A 306 -0.26 -6.34 -21.47
N ASP A 307 1.00 -6.04 -21.23
CA ASP A 307 1.55 -5.95 -19.87
C ASP A 307 0.88 -4.81 -19.08
N MET A 308 0.62 -3.69 -19.75
CA MET A 308 -0.11 -2.56 -19.16
C MET A 308 -1.55 -2.93 -18.80
N ALA A 309 -2.26 -3.66 -19.63
CA ALA A 309 -3.62 -4.12 -19.33
C ALA A 309 -3.65 -4.99 -18.06
N GLY A 310 -2.65 -5.85 -17.88
CA GLY A 310 -2.47 -6.62 -16.64
C GLY A 310 -2.20 -5.76 -15.41
N GLN A 311 -1.43 -4.68 -15.57
CA GLN A 311 -1.11 -3.76 -14.46
C GLN A 311 -2.26 -2.77 -14.16
N ALA A 312 -3.10 -2.45 -15.14
CA ALA A 312 -4.24 -1.54 -14.94
C ALA A 312 -5.25 -2.08 -13.90
N LEU A 313 -5.41 -3.40 -13.81
CA LEU A 313 -6.27 -4.04 -12.82
C LEU A 313 -5.82 -3.76 -11.37
N TYR A 314 -4.51 -3.70 -11.15
CA TYR A 314 -3.98 -3.37 -9.84
C TYR A 314 -4.17 -1.89 -9.50
N LEU A 315 -4.23 -1.01 -10.50
CA LEU A 315 -4.61 0.39 -10.29
C LEU A 315 -6.09 0.54 -9.96
N ASP A 316 -6.96 -0.28 -10.53
CA ASP A 316 -8.38 -0.28 -10.17
C ASP A 316 -8.59 -0.59 -8.68
N ASP A 317 -7.87 -1.59 -8.14
CA ASP A 317 -7.87 -1.88 -6.70
C ASP A 317 -7.40 -0.68 -5.87
N LEU A 318 -6.37 0.04 -6.32
CA LEU A 318 -5.88 1.24 -5.64
C LEU A 318 -6.89 2.40 -5.68
N TYR A 319 -7.58 2.60 -6.82
CA TYR A 319 -8.62 3.61 -6.94
C TYR A 319 -9.84 3.26 -6.07
N ARG A 320 -10.30 2.02 -6.08
CA ARG A 320 -11.39 1.55 -5.22
C ARG A 320 -11.08 1.73 -3.74
N PHE A 321 -9.81 1.51 -3.35
CA PHE A 321 -9.37 1.82 -1.98
C PHE A 321 -9.53 3.32 -1.67
N PHE A 322 -9.17 4.22 -2.58
CA PHE A 322 -9.30 5.67 -2.38
C PHE A 322 -10.74 6.19 -2.54
N ASP A 323 -11.64 5.42 -3.11
CA ASP A 323 -13.07 5.75 -3.26
C ASP A 323 -13.90 5.27 -2.05
N GLU A 324 -13.30 4.49 -1.14
CA GLU A 324 -13.93 4.09 0.13
C GLU A 324 -14.17 5.32 0.99
N VAL A 325 -15.40 5.52 1.45
CA VAL A 325 -15.79 6.67 2.25
C VAL A 325 -16.08 6.21 3.67
N PRO A 326 -15.52 6.85 4.72
CA PRO A 326 -15.85 6.54 6.10
C PRO A 326 -17.34 6.79 6.37
N ALA A 327 -17.97 5.85 7.05
CA ALA A 327 -19.36 6.01 7.52
C ALA A 327 -19.42 6.87 8.80
N ILE A 328 -18.35 6.87 9.59
CA ILE A 328 -18.24 7.61 10.84
C ILE A 328 -17.43 8.88 10.59
N ALA A 329 -18.12 10.02 10.56
CA ALA A 329 -17.51 11.32 10.33
C ALA A 329 -18.15 12.38 11.25
N SER A 330 -17.49 13.53 11.38
CA SER A 330 -18.09 14.70 12.00
C SER A 330 -19.20 15.26 11.11
N PRO A 331 -20.38 15.63 11.65
CA PRO A 331 -21.39 16.37 10.88
C PRO A 331 -20.87 17.76 10.49
N ALA A 332 -21.49 18.38 9.48
CA ALA A 332 -21.06 19.70 8.98
C ALA A 332 -21.18 20.81 10.03
N ASP A 333 -22.10 20.65 10.97
CA ASP A 333 -22.40 21.54 12.10
C ASP A 333 -21.99 20.92 13.45
N ALA A 334 -20.88 20.17 13.46
CA ALA A 334 -20.38 19.46 14.63
C ALA A 334 -20.26 20.37 15.86
N LEU A 335 -20.76 19.87 16.99
CA LEU A 335 -20.67 20.56 18.26
C LEU A 335 -19.28 20.36 18.91
N PRO A 336 -18.76 21.36 19.63
CA PRO A 336 -17.58 21.17 20.45
C PRO A 336 -17.92 20.29 21.66
N VAL A 337 -16.97 19.44 22.06
CA VAL A 337 -17.12 18.61 23.26
C VAL A 337 -17.10 19.50 24.52
N PRO A 338 -18.05 19.34 25.45
CA PRO A 338 -18.08 20.11 26.68
C PRO A 338 -16.87 19.78 27.58
N LEU A 339 -16.15 20.80 28.02
CA LEU A 339 -15.01 20.69 28.92
C LEU A 339 -15.18 21.65 30.10
N PRO A 340 -15.38 21.16 31.34
CA PRO A 340 -15.48 19.75 31.74
C PRO A 340 -16.82 19.10 31.38
N ILE A 341 -16.84 17.77 31.27
CA ILE A 341 -18.06 16.95 31.19
C ILE A 341 -18.78 17.07 32.54
N ARG A 342 -20.11 17.33 32.52
CA ARG A 342 -20.89 17.64 33.75
C ARG A 342 -21.85 16.55 34.15
N HIS A 343 -22.53 15.93 33.21
CA HIS A 343 -23.55 14.91 33.49
C HIS A 343 -23.02 13.50 33.24
N GLY A 344 -22.05 13.37 32.33
CA GLY A 344 -21.45 12.07 31.99
C GLY A 344 -22.01 11.49 30.71
N ILE A 345 -22.04 10.15 30.62
CA ILE A 345 -22.38 9.41 29.40
C ILE A 345 -23.54 8.47 29.68
N THR A 346 -24.55 8.49 28.82
CA THR A 346 -25.76 7.68 28.92
C THR A 346 -25.90 6.78 27.70
N PHE A 347 -26.08 5.50 27.91
CA PHE A 347 -26.48 4.54 26.90
C PHE A 347 -28.00 4.36 27.01
N GLU A 348 -28.74 4.62 25.92
CA GLU A 348 -30.20 4.53 25.86
C GLU A 348 -30.60 3.47 24.84
N ASP A 349 -31.02 2.31 25.34
CA ASP A 349 -31.52 1.15 24.56
C ASP A 349 -30.59 0.77 23.39
N VAL A 350 -29.29 0.74 23.64
CA VAL A 350 -28.27 0.55 22.62
C VAL A 350 -28.23 -0.87 22.14
N GLY A 351 -28.35 -1.06 20.82
CA GLY A 351 -28.12 -2.32 20.11
C GLY A 351 -27.01 -2.18 19.08
N PHE A 352 -26.12 -3.17 19.04
CA PHE A 352 -25.05 -3.26 18.06
C PHE A 352 -24.71 -4.70 17.68
N ARG A 353 -24.46 -4.90 16.40
CA ARG A 353 -23.89 -6.14 15.83
C ARG A 353 -22.77 -5.77 14.86
N TYR A 354 -21.73 -6.57 14.85
CA TYR A 354 -20.62 -6.38 13.93
C TYR A 354 -21.07 -6.59 12.47
N PRO A 355 -20.48 -5.91 11.50
CA PRO A 355 -20.78 -6.11 10.08
C PRO A 355 -20.66 -7.58 9.69
N GLY A 356 -21.69 -8.11 9.00
CA GLY A 356 -21.73 -9.52 8.60
C GLY A 356 -22.07 -10.53 9.69
N ALA A 357 -22.20 -10.12 10.96
CA ALA A 357 -22.62 -11.01 12.03
C ALA A 357 -24.15 -11.06 12.17
N GLU A 358 -24.70 -12.26 12.40
CA GLU A 358 -26.13 -12.44 12.69
C GLU A 358 -26.46 -12.15 14.16
N ARG A 359 -25.52 -12.46 15.06
CA ARG A 359 -25.69 -12.31 16.51
C ARG A 359 -25.43 -10.87 16.95
N TRP A 360 -26.29 -10.35 17.83
CA TRP A 360 -26.06 -9.09 18.52
C TRP A 360 -24.86 -9.22 19.49
N ALA A 361 -23.98 -8.23 19.47
CA ALA A 361 -22.88 -8.13 20.43
C ALA A 361 -23.32 -7.43 21.71
N VAL A 362 -24.21 -6.43 21.58
CA VAL A 362 -24.97 -5.81 22.67
C VAL A 362 -26.38 -5.51 22.16
N ARG A 363 -27.38 -5.62 23.03
CA ARG A 363 -28.76 -5.29 22.71
C ARG A 363 -29.51 -4.86 23.96
N HIS A 364 -30.38 -3.86 23.80
CA HIS A 364 -31.12 -3.27 24.92
C HIS A 364 -30.21 -2.80 26.06
N LEU A 365 -28.99 -2.34 25.71
CA LEU A 365 -28.02 -1.88 26.69
C LEU A 365 -28.39 -0.48 27.15
N SER A 366 -28.74 -0.34 28.42
CA SER A 366 -29.04 0.95 29.04
C SER A 366 -28.30 1.06 30.36
N PHE A 367 -27.44 2.06 30.48
CA PHE A 367 -26.78 2.44 31.74
C PHE A 367 -26.22 3.86 31.65
N HIS A 368 -25.92 4.45 32.81
CA HIS A 368 -25.40 5.79 32.91
C HIS A 368 -24.08 5.79 33.66
N LEU A 369 -23.06 6.42 33.06
CA LEU A 369 -21.76 6.68 33.64
C LEU A 369 -21.70 8.15 34.06
N ARG A 370 -21.81 8.43 35.36
CA ARG A 370 -21.86 9.80 35.88
C ARG A 370 -20.51 10.50 35.76
N ALA A 371 -20.55 11.81 35.61
CA ALA A 371 -19.33 12.61 35.61
C ALA A 371 -18.54 12.43 36.91
N GLY A 372 -17.25 12.10 36.80
CA GLY A 372 -16.37 11.88 37.94
C GLY A 372 -16.51 10.52 38.62
N GLU A 373 -17.41 9.63 38.14
CA GLU A 373 -17.62 8.28 38.67
C GLU A 373 -16.70 7.26 37.97
N THR A 374 -16.21 6.29 38.73
CA THR A 374 -15.52 5.10 38.20
C THR A 374 -16.48 3.92 38.21
N VAL A 375 -16.87 3.43 37.04
CA VAL A 375 -17.73 2.24 36.88
C VAL A 375 -16.90 1.06 36.39
N ALA A 376 -17.06 -0.10 37.03
CA ALA A 376 -16.47 -1.36 36.56
C ALA A 376 -17.50 -2.20 35.80
N LEU A 377 -17.14 -2.64 34.59
CA LEU A 377 -17.93 -3.63 33.83
C LEU A 377 -17.39 -5.04 34.14
N VAL A 378 -18.25 -5.91 34.65
CA VAL A 378 -17.95 -7.30 34.97
C VAL A 378 -18.87 -8.23 34.16
N GLY A 379 -18.36 -9.34 33.70
CA GLY A 379 -19.12 -10.33 32.94
C GLY A 379 -18.21 -11.35 32.29
N GLU A 380 -18.78 -12.39 31.74
CA GLU A 380 -18.04 -13.46 31.05
C GLU A 380 -17.40 -12.96 29.75
N ASN A 381 -16.49 -13.78 29.21
CA ASN A 381 -15.89 -13.48 27.90
C ASN A 381 -16.99 -13.55 26.82
N GLY A 382 -17.04 -12.54 25.97
CA GLY A 382 -18.09 -12.42 24.95
C GLY A 382 -19.38 -11.73 25.40
N ALA A 383 -19.48 -11.27 26.66
CA ALA A 383 -20.65 -10.53 27.17
C ALA A 383 -20.86 -9.13 26.53
N GLY A 384 -19.94 -8.67 25.68
CA GLY A 384 -20.07 -7.38 24.99
C GLY A 384 -19.25 -6.22 25.58
N LYS A 385 -18.42 -6.46 26.61
CA LYS A 385 -17.67 -5.41 27.33
C LYS A 385 -16.76 -4.57 26.40
N THR A 386 -15.91 -5.20 25.60
CA THR A 386 -15.04 -4.51 24.62
C THR A 386 -15.86 -3.80 23.52
N THR A 387 -17.03 -4.33 23.18
CA THR A 387 -17.96 -3.66 22.25
C THR A 387 -18.47 -2.34 22.82
N ILE A 388 -18.77 -2.28 24.12
CA ILE A 388 -19.16 -1.05 24.81
C ILE A 388 -18.04 0.00 24.71
N VAL A 389 -16.76 -0.39 24.86
CA VAL A 389 -15.61 0.50 24.69
C VAL A 389 -15.50 1.04 23.27
N LYS A 390 -15.66 0.16 22.27
CA LYS A 390 -15.61 0.55 20.86
C LYS A 390 -16.74 1.54 20.51
N LEU A 391 -17.95 1.34 21.03
CA LEU A 391 -19.08 2.24 20.87
C LEU A 391 -18.87 3.58 21.60
N LEU A 392 -18.40 3.55 22.84
CA LEU A 392 -18.08 4.72 23.64
C LEU A 392 -17.02 5.62 22.96
N SER A 393 -16.00 4.98 22.36
CA SER A 393 -14.94 5.69 21.63
C SER A 393 -15.35 6.11 20.21
N ARG A 394 -16.62 5.87 19.85
CA ARG A 394 -17.13 6.09 18.49
C ARG A 394 -16.22 5.50 17.41
N LEU A 395 -15.69 4.29 17.66
CA LEU A 395 -15.07 3.44 16.65
C LEU A 395 -16.13 2.69 15.83
N TYR A 396 -17.33 2.59 16.40
CA TYR A 396 -18.58 2.14 15.79
C TYR A 396 -19.72 3.00 16.27
N ASP A 397 -20.72 3.20 15.42
CA ASP A 397 -22.00 3.78 15.83
C ASP A 397 -23.00 2.66 16.16
N PRO A 398 -23.93 2.86 17.14
CA PRO A 398 -24.95 1.88 17.46
C PRO A 398 -25.94 1.68 16.29
N ALA A 399 -26.42 0.44 16.11
CA ALA A 399 -27.46 0.14 15.12
C ALA A 399 -28.87 0.45 15.63
N GLU A 400 -29.08 0.33 16.94
CA GLU A 400 -30.34 0.67 17.65
C GLU A 400 -29.99 1.56 18.85
N GLY A 401 -30.88 2.47 19.24
CA GLY A 401 -30.67 3.36 20.36
C GLY A 401 -29.67 4.47 20.10
N ARG A 402 -29.14 5.06 21.17
CA ARG A 402 -28.18 6.16 21.12
C ARG A 402 -27.28 6.24 22.34
N ILE A 403 -26.14 6.88 22.18
CA ILE A 403 -25.20 7.15 23.27
C ILE A 403 -25.09 8.67 23.40
N LEU A 404 -25.34 9.17 24.59
CA LEU A 404 -25.36 10.61 24.88
C LEU A 404 -24.16 10.98 25.74
N LEU A 405 -23.50 12.09 25.38
CA LEU A 405 -22.54 12.79 26.23
C LEU A 405 -23.17 14.11 26.68
N ASP A 406 -23.32 14.31 27.99
CA ASP A 406 -24.00 15.48 28.57
C ASP A 406 -25.39 15.75 27.94
N GLY A 407 -26.13 14.69 27.62
CA GLY A 407 -27.49 14.75 27.07
C GLY A 407 -27.55 14.97 25.56
N ARG A 408 -26.44 15.04 24.85
CA ARG A 408 -26.37 15.14 23.39
C ARG A 408 -25.81 13.87 22.78
N ASP A 409 -26.30 13.49 21.61
CA ASP A 409 -25.83 12.29 20.91
C ASP A 409 -24.33 12.43 20.55
N LEU A 410 -23.56 11.32 20.70
CA LEU A 410 -22.15 11.32 20.32
C LEU A 410 -21.93 11.69 18.84
N ARG A 411 -22.93 11.42 18.00
CA ARG A 411 -22.88 11.70 16.56
C ARG A 411 -22.93 13.18 16.23
N ASP A 412 -23.40 14.02 17.15
CA ASP A 412 -23.50 15.47 16.97
C ASP A 412 -22.18 16.20 17.24
N TYR A 413 -21.21 15.55 17.87
CA TYR A 413 -19.93 16.15 18.23
C TYR A 413 -18.88 16.02 17.13
N ASP A 414 -17.92 16.96 17.12
CA ASP A 414 -16.70 16.80 16.34
C ASP A 414 -15.96 15.54 16.76
N LEU A 415 -15.65 14.66 15.80
CA LEU A 415 -15.13 13.33 16.06
C LEU A 415 -13.73 13.35 16.67
N ASP A 416 -12.87 14.25 16.21
CA ASP A 416 -11.50 14.38 16.70
C ASP A 416 -11.49 14.95 18.12
N ALA A 417 -12.31 15.96 18.38
CA ALA A 417 -12.49 16.52 19.72
C ALA A 417 -13.08 15.49 20.69
N LEU A 418 -14.06 14.69 20.25
CA LEU A 418 -14.65 13.61 21.04
C LEU A 418 -13.59 12.55 21.40
N ARG A 419 -12.86 12.06 20.42
CA ARG A 419 -11.77 11.10 20.63
C ARG A 419 -10.63 11.70 21.46
N ALA A 420 -10.39 13.02 21.37
CA ALA A 420 -9.40 13.71 22.20
C ALA A 420 -9.82 13.74 23.67
N ALA A 421 -11.11 13.82 23.97
CA ALA A 421 -11.65 13.82 25.34
C ALA A 421 -11.68 12.41 25.98
N ILE A 422 -11.46 11.35 25.19
CA ILE A 422 -11.49 9.97 25.66
C ILE A 422 -10.07 9.36 25.59
N GLY A 423 -9.58 8.82 26.68
CA GLY A 423 -8.33 8.05 26.76
C GLY A 423 -8.63 6.57 26.96
N VAL A 424 -8.20 5.73 26.04
CA VAL A 424 -8.41 4.28 26.11
C VAL A 424 -7.10 3.55 26.23
N ILE A 425 -7.03 2.58 27.13
CA ILE A 425 -5.99 1.56 27.18
C ILE A 425 -6.65 0.25 26.81
N PHE A 426 -6.41 -0.22 25.58
CA PHE A 426 -6.94 -1.50 25.10
C PHE A 426 -6.16 -2.67 25.67
N GLN A 427 -6.79 -3.84 25.75
CA GLN A 427 -6.17 -5.09 26.16
C GLN A 427 -4.96 -5.47 25.30
N ASP A 428 -5.08 -5.27 23.98
CA ASP A 428 -4.09 -5.56 22.94
C ASP A 428 -3.35 -4.31 22.45
N PHE A 429 -3.00 -3.42 23.36
CA PHE A 429 -2.33 -2.16 23.02
C PHE A 429 -1.10 -2.35 22.13
N VAL A 430 -0.93 -1.44 21.17
CA VAL A 430 0.15 -1.51 20.17
C VAL A 430 1.52 -1.23 20.82
N ARG A 431 2.48 -2.11 20.51
CA ARG A 431 3.89 -1.98 20.90
C ARG A 431 4.66 -1.32 19.76
N TYR A 432 4.70 0.01 19.78
CA TYR A 432 5.37 0.76 18.71
C TYR A 432 6.89 0.58 18.79
N ALA A 433 7.50 0.16 17.68
CA ALA A 433 8.96 0.13 17.55
C ALA A 433 9.49 1.55 17.30
N MET A 434 9.48 2.36 18.34
CA MET A 434 9.89 3.77 18.37
C MET A 434 10.73 4.03 19.63
N SER A 435 11.19 5.27 19.86
CA SER A 435 11.83 5.62 21.13
C SER A 435 10.86 5.48 22.30
N ALA A 436 11.38 5.30 23.51
CA ALA A 436 10.56 5.26 24.73
C ALA A 436 9.75 6.55 24.89
N ALA A 437 10.36 7.71 24.61
CA ALA A 437 9.69 9.01 24.62
C ALA A 437 8.55 9.08 23.59
N ASP A 438 8.81 8.66 22.34
CA ASP A 438 7.80 8.67 21.29
C ASP A 438 6.63 7.72 21.63
N ASN A 439 6.93 6.57 22.23
CA ASN A 439 5.88 5.66 22.71
C ASN A 439 4.92 6.33 23.71
N ILE A 440 5.43 7.15 24.61
CA ILE A 440 4.60 7.91 25.55
C ILE A 440 3.86 9.04 24.83
N ALA A 441 4.58 9.76 23.94
CA ALA A 441 4.04 10.88 23.20
C ALA A 441 2.87 10.50 22.25
N THR A 442 2.74 9.23 21.86
CA THR A 442 1.57 8.77 21.07
C THR A 442 0.23 9.04 21.78
N GLY A 443 0.21 9.20 23.10
CA GLY A 443 -0.97 9.64 23.84
C GLY A 443 -1.46 11.04 23.44
N ARG A 444 -0.54 11.95 23.09
CA ARG A 444 -0.80 13.31 22.58
C ARG A 444 0.36 13.77 21.71
N ILE A 445 0.28 13.44 20.43
CA ILE A 445 1.41 13.58 19.50
C ILE A 445 1.82 15.03 19.26
N GLU A 446 0.89 15.99 19.40
CA GLU A 446 1.14 17.43 19.27
C GLU A 446 2.12 17.93 20.35
N ALA A 447 2.14 17.24 21.50
CA ALA A 447 3.07 17.53 22.60
C ALA A 447 4.33 16.66 22.59
N ARG A 448 4.69 16.03 21.46
CA ARG A 448 5.87 15.17 21.31
C ARG A 448 7.18 15.87 21.67
N ALA A 449 7.28 17.18 21.44
CA ALA A 449 8.47 17.97 21.76
C ALA A 449 8.56 18.35 23.26
N ASP A 450 7.47 18.21 24.02
CA ASP A 450 7.40 18.56 25.44
C ASP A 450 7.98 17.43 26.30
N ARG A 451 9.29 17.47 26.50
CA ARG A 451 10.03 16.46 27.27
C ARG A 451 9.64 16.45 28.77
N ASP A 452 9.24 17.56 29.31
CA ASP A 452 8.86 17.64 30.74
C ASP A 452 7.50 16.99 30.96
N ARG A 453 6.55 17.22 30.07
CA ARG A 453 5.27 16.52 30.06
C ARG A 453 5.43 15.00 29.87
N ILE A 454 6.30 14.56 28.96
CA ILE A 454 6.62 13.13 28.76
C ILE A 454 7.20 12.52 30.03
N ARG A 455 8.15 13.20 30.70
CA ARG A 455 8.74 12.74 31.96
C ARG A 455 7.71 12.69 33.08
N ALA A 456 6.86 13.69 33.20
CA ALA A 456 5.78 13.71 34.18
C ALA A 456 4.79 12.54 33.96
N ALA A 457 4.41 12.26 32.72
CA ALA A 457 3.56 11.12 32.37
C ALA A 457 4.24 9.78 32.69
N ALA A 458 5.54 9.65 32.37
CA ALA A 458 6.33 8.47 32.69
C ALA A 458 6.42 8.21 34.19
N ALA A 459 6.72 9.24 34.99
CA ALA A 459 6.83 9.13 36.45
C ALA A 459 5.51 8.71 37.10
N ARG A 460 4.37 9.27 36.65
CA ARG A 460 3.03 8.92 37.15
C ARG A 460 2.66 7.47 36.83
N ALA A 461 3.15 6.93 35.70
CA ALA A 461 2.91 5.55 35.26
C ALA A 461 3.98 4.56 35.76
N LEU A 462 4.99 4.97 36.51
CA LEU A 462 6.20 4.20 36.86
C LEU A 462 6.97 3.68 35.62
N ALA A 463 6.78 4.30 34.47
CA ALA A 463 7.53 4.01 33.26
C ALA A 463 8.94 4.60 33.31
N ASP A 464 9.18 5.66 34.11
CA ASP A 464 10.48 6.25 34.37
C ASP A 464 11.47 5.25 34.95
N GLN A 465 11.02 4.33 35.82
CA GLN A 465 11.84 3.26 36.40
C GLN A 465 12.26 2.22 35.33
N VAL A 466 11.43 1.99 34.33
CA VAL A 466 11.75 1.14 33.18
C VAL A 466 12.75 1.86 32.29
N ILE A 467 12.48 3.13 31.98
CA ILE A 467 13.30 3.96 31.09
C ILE A 467 14.69 4.20 31.69
N ALA A 468 14.80 4.36 33.01
CA ALA A 468 16.09 4.51 33.70
C ALA A 468 17.03 3.31 33.54
N LYS A 469 16.50 2.12 33.23
CA LYS A 469 17.28 0.89 32.96
C LYS A 469 17.74 0.79 31.52
N LEU A 470 17.20 1.61 30.62
CA LEU A 470 17.53 1.57 29.20
C LEU A 470 18.84 2.34 28.94
N PRO A 471 19.76 1.82 28.11
CA PRO A 471 21.05 2.45 27.84
C PRO A 471 20.98 3.91 27.35
N GLU A 472 20.00 4.22 26.49
CA GLU A 472 19.79 5.56 25.92
C GLU A 472 18.60 6.29 26.58
N GLY A 473 18.06 5.76 27.71
CA GLY A 473 16.96 6.34 28.45
C GLY A 473 15.72 6.59 27.58
N TYR A 474 15.21 7.82 27.58
CA TYR A 474 14.02 8.21 26.80
C TYR A 474 14.21 8.11 25.28
N ASP A 475 15.42 8.19 24.78
CA ASP A 475 15.72 8.11 23.35
C ASP A 475 15.98 6.66 22.88
N GLN A 476 16.04 5.71 23.83
CA GLN A 476 16.18 4.29 23.51
C GLN A 476 15.03 3.80 22.63
N MET A 477 15.36 3.19 21.48
CA MET A 477 14.43 2.46 20.65
C MET A 477 13.94 1.21 21.38
N VAL A 478 12.62 1.04 21.55
CA VAL A 478 12.01 -0.14 22.17
C VAL A 478 11.35 -1.05 21.14
N GLY A 479 11.36 -2.37 21.42
CA GLY A 479 10.86 -3.39 20.49
C GLY A 479 11.97 -3.98 19.60
N LYS A 480 11.74 -5.20 19.10
CA LYS A 480 12.73 -6.00 18.32
C LYS A 480 12.77 -5.73 16.81
N ARG A 481 11.99 -4.80 16.31
CA ARG A 481 11.86 -4.58 14.85
C ARG A 481 13.13 -4.00 14.21
N PHE A 482 13.89 -3.22 14.97
CA PHE A 482 15.11 -2.53 14.50
C PHE A 482 16.34 -3.00 15.26
N ALA A 483 17.52 -2.94 14.64
CA ALA A 483 18.77 -3.49 15.15
C ALA A 483 19.21 -2.91 16.53
N ARG A 484 18.83 -1.68 16.86
CA ARG A 484 19.10 -1.03 18.16
C ARG A 484 17.92 -1.13 19.13
N GLY A 485 16.87 -1.84 18.77
CA GLY A 485 15.67 -1.95 19.60
C GLY A 485 15.85 -2.94 20.73
N LEU A 486 15.53 -2.52 21.94
CA LEU A 486 15.46 -3.38 23.13
C LEU A 486 14.01 -3.78 23.39
N ASP A 487 13.76 -5.06 23.57
CA ASP A 487 12.43 -5.53 23.93
C ASP A 487 12.18 -5.35 25.42
N LEU A 488 10.94 -5.02 25.75
CA LEU A 488 10.48 -4.86 27.12
C LEU A 488 9.63 -6.07 27.49
N SER A 489 9.60 -6.42 28.78
CA SER A 489 8.64 -7.37 29.31
C SER A 489 7.19 -6.88 29.15
N GLY A 490 6.21 -7.78 29.25
CA GLY A 490 4.79 -7.40 29.14
C GLY A 490 4.39 -6.31 30.12
N GLY A 491 4.86 -6.40 31.38
CA GLY A 491 4.58 -5.40 32.40
C GLY A 491 5.27 -4.04 32.15
N GLU A 492 6.47 -4.04 31.61
CA GLU A 492 7.17 -2.81 31.23
C GLU A 492 6.48 -2.10 30.05
N TRP A 493 6.03 -2.87 29.03
CA TRP A 493 5.21 -2.34 27.96
C TRP A 493 3.90 -1.73 28.46
N GLN A 494 3.29 -2.35 29.47
CA GLN A 494 2.05 -1.85 30.06
C GLN A 494 2.26 -0.51 30.79
N LYS A 495 3.37 -0.33 31.52
CA LYS A 495 3.71 0.96 32.14
C LYS A 495 3.83 2.07 31.09
N LEU A 496 4.40 1.78 29.91
CA LEU A 496 4.43 2.70 28.78
C LEU A 496 3.01 3.00 28.23
N ALA A 497 2.14 1.98 28.14
CA ALA A 497 0.76 2.16 27.69
C ALA A 497 -0.06 3.03 28.68
N ILE A 498 0.17 2.87 29.99
CA ILE A 498 -0.45 3.73 31.00
C ILE A 498 0.09 5.17 30.90
N ALA A 499 1.39 5.34 30.63
CA ALA A 499 1.97 6.67 30.43
C ALA A 499 1.34 7.41 29.24
N ARG A 500 0.89 6.69 28.19
CA ARG A 500 0.10 7.28 27.09
C ARG A 500 -1.22 7.88 27.56
N ALA A 501 -1.92 7.21 28.49
CA ALA A 501 -3.17 7.73 29.05
C ALA A 501 -2.92 8.99 29.90
N TYR A 502 -1.84 9.02 30.67
CA TYR A 502 -1.43 10.24 31.39
C TYR A 502 -1.05 11.38 30.43
N MET A 503 -0.39 11.06 29.31
CA MET A 503 -0.02 12.04 28.30
C MET A 503 -1.25 12.61 27.57
N ARG A 504 -2.32 11.78 27.36
CA ARG A 504 -3.59 12.16 26.73
C ARG A 504 -4.32 13.25 27.47
N ASP A 505 -4.35 13.17 28.81
CA ASP A 505 -5.06 14.11 29.70
C ASP A 505 -6.57 14.20 29.42
N ALA A 506 -7.17 13.04 29.20
CA ALA A 506 -8.57 12.88 28.80
C ALA A 506 -9.53 13.11 29.98
N GLN A 507 -10.80 13.49 29.67
CA GLN A 507 -11.88 13.64 30.64
C GLN A 507 -12.54 12.29 30.98
N VAL A 508 -12.60 11.40 30.00
CA VAL A 508 -13.12 10.03 30.13
C VAL A 508 -11.96 9.05 29.96
N LEU A 509 -11.81 8.13 30.89
CA LEU A 509 -10.77 7.11 30.88
C LEU A 509 -11.40 5.73 30.76
N VAL A 510 -10.86 4.93 29.85
CA VAL A 510 -11.30 3.54 29.66
C VAL A 510 -10.11 2.60 29.79
N LEU A 511 -10.24 1.60 30.64
CA LEU A 511 -9.30 0.49 30.77
C LEU A 511 -9.97 -0.80 30.39
N ASP A 512 -9.51 -1.43 29.33
CA ASP A 512 -9.98 -2.73 28.88
C ASP A 512 -8.95 -3.81 29.25
N GLU A 513 -9.20 -4.54 30.35
CA GLU A 513 -8.37 -5.63 30.89
C GLU A 513 -6.85 -5.34 30.97
N PRO A 514 -6.44 -4.27 31.60
CA PRO A 514 -5.06 -3.78 31.50
C PRO A 514 -4.02 -4.69 32.16
N THR A 515 -4.40 -5.78 32.85
CA THR A 515 -3.50 -6.57 33.72
C THR A 515 -3.35 -8.04 33.34
N ALA A 516 -3.83 -8.45 32.16
CA ALA A 516 -3.84 -9.86 31.75
C ALA A 516 -2.45 -10.56 31.78
N ALA A 517 -1.34 -9.81 31.74
CA ALA A 517 0.03 -10.33 31.68
C ALA A 517 0.89 -9.98 32.93
N LEU A 518 0.27 -9.49 34.03
CA LEU A 518 0.99 -9.02 35.21
C LEU A 518 0.94 -10.03 36.36
N ASP A 519 2.02 -10.03 37.18
CA ASP A 519 1.98 -10.65 38.49
C ASP A 519 1.15 -9.81 39.48
N ALA A 520 0.77 -10.38 40.62
CA ALA A 520 -0.13 -9.75 41.59
C ALA A 520 0.41 -8.41 42.14
N ARG A 521 1.74 -8.25 42.23
CA ARG A 521 2.36 -7.01 42.74
C ARG A 521 2.32 -5.91 41.67
N ALA A 522 2.72 -6.22 40.45
CA ALA A 522 2.66 -5.29 39.32
C ALA A 522 1.22 -4.88 39.02
N GLU A 523 0.26 -5.82 39.13
CA GLU A 523 -1.16 -5.55 39.01
C GLU A 523 -1.64 -4.51 40.04
N PHE A 524 -1.33 -4.72 41.33
CA PHE A 524 -1.68 -3.78 42.39
C PHE A 524 -1.10 -2.38 42.12
N GLU A 525 0.17 -2.30 41.72
CA GLU A 525 0.82 -1.02 41.36
C GLU A 525 0.09 -0.31 40.21
N VAL A 526 -0.27 -1.04 39.16
CA VAL A 526 -1.01 -0.51 38.01
C VAL A 526 -2.39 0.02 38.42
N PHE A 527 -3.12 -0.71 39.26
CA PHE A 527 -4.44 -0.27 39.71
C PHE A 527 -4.36 0.95 40.63
N GLN A 528 -3.36 1.05 41.50
CA GLN A 528 -3.15 2.26 42.31
C GLN A 528 -2.92 3.48 41.38
N ARG A 529 -2.12 3.32 40.31
CA ARG A 529 -1.90 4.39 39.35
C ARG A 529 -3.15 4.72 38.54
N PHE A 530 -3.97 3.73 38.23
CA PHE A 530 -5.26 4.00 37.60
C PHE A 530 -6.20 4.76 38.52
N LYS A 531 -6.29 4.39 39.77
CA LYS A 531 -7.07 5.12 40.77
C LYS A 531 -6.61 6.59 40.86
N ASP A 532 -5.28 6.82 40.91
CA ASP A 532 -4.71 8.18 40.88
C ASP A 532 -5.07 8.91 39.56
N LEU A 533 -5.06 8.21 38.42
CA LEU A 533 -5.38 8.78 37.11
C LEU A 533 -6.88 9.12 36.99
N SER A 534 -7.76 8.30 37.58
CA SER A 534 -9.22 8.46 37.48
C SER A 534 -9.78 9.48 38.49
N GLN A 535 -9.00 9.94 39.48
CA GLN A 535 -9.48 10.93 40.45
C GLN A 535 -10.03 12.19 39.78
N GLY A 536 -11.31 12.50 40.02
CA GLY A 536 -11.99 13.66 39.43
C GLY A 536 -12.32 13.52 37.94
N ARG A 537 -12.15 12.34 37.35
CA ARG A 537 -12.48 12.02 35.96
C ARG A 537 -13.51 10.91 35.89
N THR A 538 -14.25 10.89 34.80
CA THR A 538 -15.15 9.78 34.50
C THR A 538 -14.36 8.57 34.02
N ALA A 539 -14.54 7.39 34.64
CA ALA A 539 -13.73 6.24 34.28
C ALA A 539 -14.57 4.96 34.11
N LEU A 540 -14.25 4.19 33.07
CA LEU A 540 -14.81 2.88 32.78
C LEU A 540 -13.71 1.82 32.88
N LEU A 541 -13.83 0.90 33.82
CA LEU A 541 -12.90 -0.20 34.03
C LEU A 541 -13.52 -1.51 33.57
N ILE A 542 -12.89 -2.22 32.65
CA ILE A 542 -13.25 -3.61 32.34
C ILE A 542 -12.21 -4.50 33.00
N SER A 543 -12.68 -5.39 33.86
CA SER A 543 -11.80 -6.36 34.49
C SER A 543 -12.59 -7.62 34.86
N HIS A 544 -11.92 -8.74 34.75
CA HIS A 544 -12.40 -10.02 35.27
C HIS A 544 -11.80 -10.36 36.66
N ARG A 545 -10.96 -9.45 37.22
CA ARG A 545 -10.31 -9.64 38.52
C ARG A 545 -10.97 -8.76 39.57
N PHE A 546 -11.53 -9.41 40.61
CA PHE A 546 -12.26 -8.71 41.66
C PHE A 546 -11.42 -7.79 42.53
N SER A 547 -10.08 -8.01 42.61
CA SER A 547 -9.13 -7.07 43.25
C SER A 547 -9.22 -5.66 42.67
N SER A 548 -9.43 -5.57 41.38
CA SER A 548 -9.54 -4.29 40.66
C SER A 548 -10.97 -3.75 40.65
N VAL A 549 -11.96 -4.64 40.50
CA VAL A 549 -13.38 -4.26 40.44
C VAL A 549 -13.85 -3.59 41.75
N ARG A 550 -13.36 -4.06 42.92
CA ARG A 550 -13.66 -3.46 44.23
C ARG A 550 -13.25 -1.99 44.39
N MET A 551 -12.40 -1.47 43.53
CA MET A 551 -11.93 -0.09 43.60
C MET A 551 -12.84 0.89 42.83
N ALA A 552 -13.82 0.39 42.08
CA ALA A 552 -14.81 1.18 41.39
C ALA A 552 -15.90 1.67 42.35
N ASP A 553 -16.45 2.85 42.08
CA ASP A 553 -17.54 3.42 42.85
C ASP A 553 -18.84 2.63 42.64
N ARG A 554 -19.01 2.07 41.43
CA ARG A 554 -20.15 1.23 41.06
C ARG A 554 -19.71 0.14 40.06
N ILE A 555 -20.37 -0.98 40.13
CA ILE A 555 -20.14 -2.14 39.27
C ILE A 555 -21.42 -2.37 38.46
N ALA A 556 -21.27 -2.58 37.16
CA ALA A 556 -22.34 -3.02 36.26
C ALA A 556 -22.00 -4.43 35.76
N VAL A 557 -22.91 -5.34 35.98
CA VAL A 557 -22.78 -6.76 35.55
C VAL A 557 -23.37 -6.90 34.17
N VAL A 558 -22.54 -7.27 33.20
CA VAL A 558 -22.94 -7.40 31.79
C VAL A 558 -23.07 -8.89 31.45
N GLU A 559 -24.22 -9.28 30.95
CA GLU A 559 -24.52 -10.62 30.46
C GLU A 559 -25.32 -10.54 29.16
N ASP A 560 -24.96 -11.34 28.16
CA ASP A 560 -25.61 -11.38 26.83
C ASP A 560 -25.87 -9.99 26.21
N GLY A 561 -24.94 -9.07 26.41
CA GLY A 561 -24.99 -7.76 25.79
C GLY A 561 -25.88 -6.71 26.46
N HIS A 562 -26.41 -6.97 27.66
CA HIS A 562 -27.19 -6.02 28.47
C HIS A 562 -26.67 -5.96 29.91
N VAL A 563 -27.01 -4.89 30.63
CA VAL A 563 -26.70 -4.77 32.07
C VAL A 563 -27.77 -5.53 32.85
N LEU A 564 -27.30 -6.55 33.56
CA LEU A 564 -28.18 -7.42 34.38
C LEU A 564 -28.42 -6.84 35.78
N ASP A 565 -27.36 -6.30 36.42
CA ASP A 565 -27.41 -5.77 37.78
C ASP A 565 -26.38 -4.65 37.96
N GLU A 566 -26.66 -3.71 38.86
CA GLU A 566 -25.75 -2.61 39.21
C GLU A 566 -25.74 -2.37 40.71
N GLY A 567 -24.58 -2.00 41.24
CA GLY A 567 -24.42 -1.70 42.66
C GLY A 567 -22.95 -1.55 43.09
N THR A 568 -22.73 -1.29 44.34
CA THR A 568 -21.41 -1.39 44.96
C THR A 568 -20.99 -2.84 45.16
N HIS A 569 -19.68 -3.06 45.37
CA HIS A 569 -19.17 -4.41 45.65
C HIS A 569 -19.93 -5.10 46.80
N ASP A 570 -20.11 -4.39 47.91
CA ASP A 570 -20.73 -4.95 49.11
C ASP A 570 -22.23 -5.27 48.92
N GLU A 571 -22.94 -4.42 48.17
CA GLU A 571 -24.33 -4.64 47.79
C GLU A 571 -24.49 -5.88 46.90
N LEU A 572 -23.66 -6.01 45.86
CA LEU A 572 -23.75 -7.10 44.90
C LEU A 572 -23.28 -8.45 45.49
N VAL A 573 -22.34 -8.47 46.42
CA VAL A 573 -21.94 -9.68 47.17
C VAL A 573 -22.99 -10.10 48.17
N ALA A 574 -23.71 -9.15 48.79
CA ALA A 574 -24.80 -9.44 49.74
C ALA A 574 -26.04 -9.99 49.07
N ARG A 575 -26.25 -9.73 47.77
CA ARG A 575 -27.36 -10.27 46.97
C ARG A 575 -27.01 -11.63 46.38
N GLU A 576 -28.00 -12.52 46.26
CA GLU A 576 -27.86 -13.67 45.38
C GLU A 576 -28.00 -13.21 43.94
N GLY A 577 -26.95 -13.43 43.13
CA GLY A 577 -26.91 -12.97 41.75
C GLY A 577 -25.63 -13.33 41.04
N ARG A 578 -25.57 -12.99 39.75
CA ARG A 578 -24.45 -13.32 38.87
C ARG A 578 -23.10 -12.81 39.35
N TYR A 579 -23.08 -11.59 39.95
CA TYR A 579 -21.84 -11.03 40.49
C TYR A 579 -21.26 -11.90 41.62
N ARG A 580 -22.10 -12.31 42.57
CA ARG A 580 -21.66 -13.16 43.67
C ARG A 580 -21.17 -14.52 43.20
N GLU A 581 -21.86 -15.13 42.23
CA GLU A 581 -21.43 -16.39 41.63
C GLU A 581 -20.03 -16.27 41.00
N LEU A 582 -19.79 -15.25 40.19
CA LEU A 582 -18.49 -14.99 39.57
C LEU A 582 -17.40 -14.69 40.63
N PHE A 583 -17.78 -13.97 41.70
CA PHE A 583 -16.87 -13.66 42.81
C PHE A 583 -16.47 -14.94 43.56
N ASP A 584 -17.44 -15.80 43.91
CA ASP A 584 -17.20 -17.04 44.64
C ASP A 584 -16.35 -18.02 43.80
N LEU A 585 -16.61 -18.14 42.52
CA LEU A 585 -15.82 -18.97 41.60
C LEU A 585 -14.33 -18.51 41.57
N GLN A 586 -14.09 -17.20 41.50
CA GLN A 586 -12.74 -16.70 41.51
C GLN A 586 -12.06 -16.87 42.89
N ALA A 587 -12.81 -16.65 43.97
CA ALA A 587 -12.30 -16.83 45.33
C ALA A 587 -11.90 -18.29 45.61
N GLN A 588 -12.61 -19.26 45.04
CA GLN A 588 -12.24 -20.69 45.10
C GLN A 588 -10.91 -21.00 44.38
N GLY A 589 -10.61 -20.30 43.28
CA GLY A 589 -9.34 -20.44 42.55
C GLY A 589 -8.12 -19.89 43.30
N TYR A 590 -8.31 -19.07 44.35
CA TYR A 590 -7.26 -18.54 45.21
C TYR A 590 -7.10 -19.28 46.55
N ARG A 591 -7.96 -20.21 46.86
CA ARG A 591 -7.87 -21.15 48.01
C ARG A 591 -7.20 -22.45 47.58
#